data_42f2e1a02fcbd04c97ae9d3b2f0b922c
#
_entry.id   42f2e1a02fcbd04c97ae9d3b2f0b922c
#
_cell.length_a   1.000
_cell.length_b   1.000
_cell.length_c   1.000
_cell.angle_alpha   90.00
_cell.angle_beta   90.00
_cell.angle_gamma   90.00
#
_symmetry.space_group_name_H-M   'P 1'
#
loop_
_entity.id
_entity.type
_entity.pdbx_description
1 polymer ?
#
loop_
_entity_poly.entity_id
_entity_poly.type
_entity_poly.pdbx_seq_one_letter_code
_entity_poly.pdbx_strand_id
1 'polypeptide(L)'
;FNASQFLTLAMEENWSKVQEIDGYAKYIATRPRAERLGEHGLFGDEDAVDLNAAMAEVNSYTGNIWTHIISLRREDAERLGFDHADAWRALLRAHRNDIAEAMHIPPEDFRWYAAFHDEGGHPHVHMMAWSKKPGQAYLNRDGIRKIKSVLTNQIFQ
;
A
#
# COMPACT_ATOMS: atom_id res chain seq x y z
N PHE A 1 -7.68 13.79 -22.15
CA PHE A 1 -6.99 12.66 -21.51
C PHE A 1 -7.29 12.63 -20.02
N ASN A 2 -7.79 11.52 -19.52
CA ASN A 2 -8.04 11.32 -18.10
C ASN A 2 -7.15 10.19 -17.58
N ALA A 3 -6.02 10.56 -16.99
CA ALA A 3 -5.03 9.60 -16.48
C ALA A 3 -5.59 8.65 -15.42
N SER A 4 -6.62 9.05 -14.69
CA SER A 4 -7.23 8.22 -13.65
C SER A 4 -7.86 6.93 -14.20
N GLN A 5 -8.09 6.84 -15.51
CA GLN A 5 -8.57 5.63 -16.14
C GLN A 5 -7.52 4.52 -16.19
N PHE A 6 -6.24 4.87 -16.04
CA PHE A 6 -5.13 3.94 -16.19
C PHE A 6 -4.60 3.39 -14.87
N LEU A 7 -5.06 3.95 -13.75
CA LEU A 7 -4.73 3.45 -12.43
C LEU A 7 -5.97 2.87 -11.78
N THR A 8 -5.87 1.66 -11.28
CA THR A 8 -6.94 1.01 -10.52
C THR A 8 -6.57 1.00 -9.05
N LEU A 9 -7.49 1.46 -8.23
CA LEU A 9 -7.39 1.36 -6.78
C LEU A 9 -8.56 0.54 -6.26
N ALA A 10 -8.27 -0.64 -5.74
CA ALA A 10 -9.22 -1.46 -5.01
C ALA A 10 -8.88 -1.42 -3.53
N MET A 11 -9.87 -1.43 -2.67
CA MET A 11 -9.64 -1.30 -1.24
C MET A 11 -10.53 -2.26 -0.48
N GLU A 12 -9.95 -2.92 0.52
CA GLU A 12 -10.66 -3.79 1.42
C GLU A 12 -10.46 -3.32 2.85
N GLU A 13 -11.47 -3.50 3.68
CA GLU A 13 -11.40 -3.22 5.11
C GLU A 13 -11.41 -4.56 5.85
N ASN A 14 -10.34 -4.81 6.63
CA ASN A 14 -10.15 -6.07 7.34
C ASN A 14 -9.99 -5.82 8.83
N TRP A 15 -11.08 -5.84 9.57
CA TRP A 15 -11.02 -5.57 10.99
C TRP A 15 -11.34 -6.79 11.87
N SER A 16 -11.86 -7.85 11.30
CA SER A 16 -12.37 -8.99 12.07
C SER A 16 -11.47 -10.21 12.07
N LYS A 17 -10.32 -10.16 11.36
CA LYS A 17 -9.51 -11.36 11.12
C LYS A 17 -8.01 -11.06 11.25
N VAL A 18 -7.61 -10.71 12.46
CA VAL A 18 -6.23 -10.33 12.76
C VAL A 18 -5.23 -11.41 12.32
N GLN A 19 -5.56 -12.69 12.52
CA GLN A 19 -4.69 -13.79 12.10
C GLN A 19 -4.53 -13.86 10.59
N GLU A 20 -5.58 -13.53 9.84
CA GLU A 20 -5.51 -13.48 8.37
C GLU A 20 -4.68 -12.28 7.91
N ILE A 21 -4.75 -11.15 8.62
CA ILE A 21 -3.94 -9.98 8.31
C ILE A 21 -2.46 -10.27 8.53
N ASP A 22 -2.10 -10.95 9.62
CA ASP A 22 -0.72 -11.39 9.87
C ASP A 22 -0.24 -12.31 8.74
N GLY A 23 -1.05 -13.31 8.38
CA GLY A 23 -0.77 -14.19 7.25
C GLY A 23 -0.71 -13.43 5.93
N TYR A 24 -1.54 -12.41 5.75
CA TYR A 24 -1.52 -11.57 4.56
C TYR A 24 -0.22 -10.79 4.44
N ALA A 25 0.27 -10.19 5.53
CA ALA A 25 1.54 -9.47 5.52
C ALA A 25 2.69 -10.38 5.08
N LYS A 26 2.77 -11.59 5.65
CA LYS A 26 3.76 -12.59 5.26
C LYS A 26 3.57 -13.01 3.81
N TYR A 27 2.34 -13.24 3.38
CA TYR A 27 2.01 -13.64 2.02
C TYR A 27 2.48 -12.61 0.99
N ILE A 28 2.13 -11.32 1.17
CA ILE A 28 2.52 -10.30 0.21
C ILE A 28 4.04 -10.06 0.18
N ALA A 29 4.71 -10.26 1.32
CA ALA A 29 6.15 -10.06 1.44
C ALA A 29 6.99 -11.18 0.84
N THR A 30 6.46 -12.41 0.80
CA THR A 30 7.24 -13.61 0.51
C THR A 30 6.76 -14.43 -0.69
N ARG A 31 5.63 -14.08 -1.32
CA ARG A 31 5.16 -14.84 -2.48
C ARG A 31 6.16 -14.70 -3.65
N PRO A 32 6.25 -15.71 -4.55
CA PRO A 32 7.31 -15.74 -5.58
C PRO A 32 7.36 -14.53 -6.50
N ARG A 33 6.24 -13.83 -6.73
CA ARG A 33 6.18 -12.65 -7.61
C ARG A 33 6.43 -11.35 -6.89
N ALA A 34 6.58 -11.35 -5.55
CA ALA A 34 6.95 -10.16 -4.79
C ALA A 34 8.40 -9.82 -5.09
N GLU A 35 8.63 -8.59 -5.55
CA GLU A 35 9.99 -8.11 -5.75
C GLU A 35 10.64 -7.82 -4.41
N ARG A 36 11.79 -8.44 -4.16
CA ARG A 36 12.48 -8.31 -2.88
C ARG A 36 13.35 -7.06 -2.83
N LEU A 37 13.27 -6.38 -1.69
CA LEU A 37 14.12 -5.24 -1.34
C LEU A 37 15.01 -5.66 -0.16
N GLY A 38 15.87 -6.68 -0.38
CA GLY A 38 16.62 -7.33 0.67
C GLY A 38 16.18 -8.78 0.82
N GLU A 39 15.88 -9.23 2.05
CA GLU A 39 15.47 -10.61 2.32
C GLU A 39 14.02 -10.91 1.95
N HIS A 40 13.20 -9.88 1.89
CA HIS A 40 11.76 -10.00 1.58
C HIS A 40 11.28 -8.78 0.81
N GLY A 41 10.01 -8.78 0.40
CA GLY A 41 9.43 -7.72 -0.42
C GLY A 41 8.73 -6.60 0.36
N LEU A 42 8.61 -6.69 1.67
CA LEU A 42 7.87 -5.71 2.45
C LEU A 42 8.67 -4.41 2.60
N PHE A 43 8.03 -3.29 2.36
CA PHE A 43 8.60 -1.96 2.60
C PHE A 43 7.57 -1.06 3.31
N GLY A 44 8.03 0.05 3.83
CA GLY A 44 7.21 1.03 4.55
C GLY A 44 7.97 2.34 4.72
N ASP A 45 7.75 3.02 5.84
CA ASP A 45 8.44 4.28 6.14
C ASP A 45 9.92 4.09 6.41
N GLU A 46 10.32 2.94 6.91
CA GLU A 46 11.71 2.66 7.27
C GLU A 46 12.50 2.18 6.06
N ASP A 47 13.81 2.45 6.05
CA ASP A 47 14.69 2.03 4.95
C ASP A 47 14.75 0.51 4.81
N ALA A 48 14.76 -0.20 5.93
CA ALA A 48 14.70 -1.66 5.96
C ALA A 48 13.64 -2.09 6.97
N VAL A 49 12.65 -2.84 6.50
CA VAL A 49 11.57 -3.35 7.35
C VAL A 49 11.97 -4.72 7.87
N ASP A 50 11.90 -4.89 9.19
CA ASP A 50 12.02 -6.21 9.82
C ASP A 50 10.68 -6.92 9.68
N LEU A 51 10.64 -8.00 8.90
CA LEU A 51 9.40 -8.72 8.62
C LEU A 51 8.75 -9.28 9.89
N ASN A 52 9.54 -9.84 10.80
CA ASN A 52 9.00 -10.40 12.03
C ASN A 52 8.42 -9.31 12.93
N ALA A 53 9.09 -8.16 13.03
CA ALA A 53 8.57 -7.02 13.78
C ALA A 53 7.30 -6.46 13.16
N ALA A 54 7.25 -6.36 11.83
CA ALA A 54 6.06 -5.91 11.10
C ALA A 54 4.87 -6.85 11.32
N MET A 55 5.09 -8.17 11.25
CA MET A 55 4.04 -9.15 11.53
C MET A 55 3.55 -9.06 12.96
N ALA A 56 4.46 -8.88 13.93
CA ALA A 56 4.09 -8.71 15.33
C ALA A 56 3.26 -7.45 15.54
N GLU A 57 3.63 -6.35 14.90
CA GLU A 57 2.89 -5.09 14.95
C GLU A 57 1.46 -5.28 14.42
N VAL A 58 1.33 -5.86 13.23
CA VAL A 58 0.03 -6.11 12.61
C VAL A 58 -0.81 -7.07 13.45
N ASN A 59 -0.21 -8.14 13.94
CA ASN A 59 -0.92 -9.17 14.71
C ASN A 59 -1.41 -8.66 16.05
N SER A 60 -0.70 -7.71 16.68
CA SER A 60 -1.10 -7.16 17.98
C SER A 60 -2.10 -6.01 17.88
N TYR A 61 -2.34 -5.49 16.67
CA TYR A 61 -3.25 -4.37 16.48
C TYR A 61 -4.70 -4.81 16.62
N THR A 62 -5.52 -4.00 17.30
CA THR A 62 -6.91 -4.34 17.60
C THR A 62 -7.95 -3.55 16.80
N GLY A 63 -7.50 -2.60 15.99
CA GLY A 63 -8.39 -1.78 15.16
C GLY A 63 -8.47 -2.27 13.72
N ASN A 64 -9.06 -1.43 12.87
CA ASN A 64 -9.21 -1.73 11.45
C ASN A 64 -7.90 -1.50 10.70
N ILE A 65 -7.56 -2.44 9.82
CA ILE A 65 -6.48 -2.30 8.85
C ILE A 65 -7.10 -2.32 7.46
N TRP A 66 -6.82 -1.29 6.67
CA TRP A 66 -7.28 -1.22 5.29
C TRP A 66 -6.22 -1.82 4.38
N THR A 67 -6.65 -2.57 3.38
CA THR A 67 -5.78 -3.09 2.33
C THR A 67 -6.10 -2.36 1.03
N HIS A 68 -5.11 -1.66 0.49
CA HIS A 68 -5.20 -1.01 -0.81
C HIS A 68 -4.45 -1.84 -1.83
N ILE A 69 -5.09 -2.11 -2.95
CA ILE A 69 -4.46 -2.79 -4.09
C ILE A 69 -4.41 -1.78 -5.22
N ILE A 70 -3.20 -1.37 -5.60
CA ILE A 70 -2.96 -0.31 -6.58
C ILE A 70 -2.33 -0.94 -7.80
N SER A 71 -2.99 -0.84 -8.95
CA SER A 71 -2.55 -1.50 -10.19
C SER A 71 -2.37 -0.51 -11.32
N LEU A 72 -1.37 -0.75 -12.16
CA LEU A 72 -1.19 -0.09 -13.45
C LEU A 72 -1.25 -1.15 -14.54
N ARG A 73 -1.64 -0.74 -15.76
CA ARG A 73 -1.42 -1.60 -16.92
C ARG A 73 0.07 -1.78 -17.12
N ARG A 74 0.47 -2.98 -17.60
CA ARG A 74 1.89 -3.28 -17.77
C ARG A 74 2.61 -2.27 -18.65
N GLU A 75 2.01 -1.89 -19.78
CA GLU A 75 2.63 -0.94 -20.69
C GLU A 75 2.87 0.43 -20.04
N ASP A 76 2.00 0.86 -19.17
CA ASP A 76 2.18 2.13 -18.42
C ASP A 76 3.24 1.98 -17.35
N ALA A 77 3.23 0.87 -16.61
CA ALA A 77 4.22 0.59 -15.58
C ALA A 77 5.64 0.58 -16.17
N GLU A 78 5.82 -0.13 -17.29
CA GLU A 78 7.11 -0.20 -17.97
C GLU A 78 7.54 1.17 -18.52
N ARG A 79 6.63 1.87 -19.18
CA ARG A 79 6.91 3.18 -19.79
C ARG A 79 7.29 4.23 -18.77
N LEU A 80 6.67 4.19 -17.59
CA LEU A 80 6.81 5.22 -16.56
C LEU A 80 7.76 4.82 -15.43
N GLY A 81 8.33 3.63 -15.48
CA GLY A 81 9.29 3.17 -14.50
C GLY A 81 8.70 2.63 -13.21
N PHE A 82 7.42 2.22 -13.24
CA PHE A 82 6.73 1.63 -12.10
C PHE A 82 6.58 0.12 -12.20
N ASP A 83 7.52 -0.52 -12.88
CA ASP A 83 7.65 -1.97 -12.95
C ASP A 83 8.67 -2.53 -11.94
N HIS A 84 9.03 -1.74 -10.92
CA HIS A 84 10.01 -2.09 -9.90
C HIS A 84 9.53 -1.61 -8.51
N ALA A 85 9.88 -2.37 -7.48
CA ALA A 85 9.45 -2.09 -6.12
C ALA A 85 9.98 -0.75 -5.58
N ASP A 86 11.21 -0.37 -5.91
CA ASP A 86 11.81 0.86 -5.40
C ASP A 86 11.07 2.12 -5.87
N ALA A 87 10.53 2.13 -7.10
CA ALA A 87 9.72 3.24 -7.58
C ALA A 87 8.43 3.39 -6.77
N TRP A 88 7.78 2.28 -6.48
CA TRP A 88 6.58 2.28 -5.65
C TRP A 88 6.86 2.68 -4.20
N ARG A 89 7.99 2.21 -3.65
CA ARG A 89 8.41 2.62 -2.31
C ARG A 89 8.62 4.14 -2.24
N ALA A 90 9.31 4.70 -3.20
CA ALA A 90 9.55 6.15 -3.26
C ALA A 90 8.24 6.92 -3.40
N LEU A 91 7.34 6.48 -4.27
CA LEU A 91 6.03 7.10 -4.48
C LEU A 91 5.19 7.10 -3.20
N LEU A 92 5.05 5.95 -2.58
CA LEU A 92 4.19 5.82 -1.39
C LEU A 92 4.78 6.57 -0.20
N ARG A 93 6.10 6.59 -0.05
CA ARG A 93 6.76 7.40 0.98
C ARG A 93 6.53 8.89 0.76
N ALA A 94 6.64 9.35 -0.48
CA ALA A 94 6.44 10.76 -0.82
C ALA A 94 5.01 11.22 -0.54
N HIS A 95 4.03 10.33 -0.70
CA HIS A 95 2.61 10.65 -0.58
C HIS A 95 1.93 10.00 0.63
N ARG A 96 2.71 9.48 1.59
CA ARG A 96 2.11 8.84 2.76
C ARG A 96 1.21 9.79 3.56
N ASN A 97 1.61 11.05 3.68
CA ASN A 97 0.80 12.04 4.40
C ASN A 97 -0.50 12.36 3.67
N ASP A 98 -0.48 12.37 2.34
CA ASP A 98 -1.71 12.55 1.54
C ASP A 98 -2.66 11.37 1.73
N ILE A 99 -2.13 10.16 1.76
CA ILE A 99 -2.92 8.95 2.01
C ILE A 99 -3.49 8.97 3.43
N ALA A 100 -2.66 9.33 4.41
CA ALA A 100 -3.10 9.46 5.79
C ALA A 100 -4.25 10.45 5.92
N GLU A 101 -4.12 11.63 5.30
CA GLU A 101 -5.17 12.65 5.32
C GLU A 101 -6.47 12.14 4.68
N ALA A 102 -6.37 11.43 3.56
CA ALA A 102 -7.52 10.85 2.89
C ALA A 102 -8.25 9.81 3.78
N MET A 103 -7.51 9.14 4.65
CA MET A 103 -8.04 8.16 5.61
C MET A 103 -8.39 8.77 6.96
N HIS A 104 -8.31 10.10 7.07
CA HIS A 104 -8.59 10.83 8.32
C HIS A 104 -7.69 10.40 9.48
N ILE A 105 -6.42 10.15 9.17
CA ILE A 105 -5.41 9.76 10.14
C ILE A 105 -4.38 10.89 10.24
N PRO A 106 -4.10 11.43 11.44
CA PRO A 106 -2.97 12.34 11.59
C PRO A 106 -1.67 11.66 11.13
N PRO A 107 -0.79 12.37 10.41
CA PRO A 107 0.43 11.74 9.86
C PRO A 107 1.28 11.01 10.92
N GLU A 108 1.36 11.53 12.13
CA GLU A 108 2.12 10.93 13.23
C GLU A 108 1.53 9.60 13.72
N ASP A 109 0.26 9.34 13.44
CA ASP A 109 -0.43 8.10 13.82
C ASP A 109 -0.52 7.10 12.66
N PHE A 110 -0.13 7.50 11.46
CA PHE A 110 -0.26 6.67 10.27
C PHE A 110 0.80 5.58 10.23
N ARG A 111 0.34 4.33 10.05
CA ARG A 111 1.22 3.17 9.87
C ARG A 111 0.87 2.48 8.56
N TRP A 112 1.89 1.99 7.87
CA TRP A 112 1.67 1.27 6.61
C TRP A 112 2.84 0.35 6.28
N TYR A 113 2.52 -0.71 5.57
CA TYR A 113 3.46 -1.61 4.91
C TYR A 113 2.92 -1.96 3.53
N ALA A 114 3.80 -2.22 2.59
CA ALA A 114 3.39 -2.59 1.24
C ALA A 114 4.40 -3.54 0.60
N ALA A 115 3.98 -4.17 -0.49
CA ALA A 115 4.85 -4.99 -1.32
C ALA A 115 4.40 -4.89 -2.78
N PHE A 116 5.37 -4.89 -3.70
CA PHE A 116 5.11 -4.85 -5.14
C PHE A 116 5.13 -6.27 -5.69
N HIS A 117 4.10 -6.60 -6.48
CA HIS A 117 3.98 -7.88 -7.15
C HIS A 117 4.01 -7.67 -8.66
N ASP A 118 5.02 -8.23 -9.33
CA ASP A 118 5.15 -8.18 -10.78
C ASP A 118 4.43 -9.39 -11.37
N GLU A 119 3.12 -9.24 -11.56
CA GLU A 119 2.27 -10.33 -12.05
C GLU A 119 1.45 -9.90 -13.26
N GLY A 120 1.48 -10.74 -14.31
CA GLY A 120 0.57 -10.66 -15.42
C GLY A 120 0.56 -9.33 -16.17
N GLY A 121 -0.62 -8.94 -16.63
CA GLY A 121 -0.82 -7.70 -17.37
C GLY A 121 -0.93 -6.45 -16.51
N HIS A 122 -1.06 -6.62 -15.19
CA HIS A 122 -1.27 -5.53 -14.23
C HIS A 122 -0.35 -5.67 -13.03
N PRO A 123 0.89 -5.15 -13.13
CA PRO A 123 1.74 -5.05 -11.94
C PRO A 123 1.01 -4.28 -10.84
N HIS A 124 1.11 -4.74 -9.61
CA HIS A 124 0.32 -4.14 -8.53
C HIS A 124 1.05 -4.13 -7.19
N VAL A 125 0.61 -3.22 -6.35
CA VAL A 125 1.09 -3.08 -4.98
C VAL A 125 -0.03 -3.43 -4.03
N HIS A 126 0.27 -4.24 -3.03
CA HIS A 126 -0.59 -4.46 -1.87
C HIS A 126 -0.09 -3.57 -0.75
N MET A 127 -0.96 -2.71 -0.23
CA MET A 127 -0.61 -1.78 0.85
C MET A 127 -1.57 -1.97 2.02
N MET A 128 -1.02 -2.26 3.19
CA MET A 128 -1.78 -2.24 4.45
C MET A 128 -1.60 -0.87 5.08
N ALA A 129 -2.69 -0.25 5.54
CA ALA A 129 -2.66 1.08 6.13
C ALA A 129 -3.64 1.18 7.29
N TRP A 130 -3.21 1.80 8.39
CA TRP A 130 -4.03 1.94 9.58
C TRP A 130 -3.54 3.08 10.46
N SER A 131 -4.34 3.43 11.49
CA SER A 131 -3.93 4.37 12.53
C SER A 131 -3.42 3.62 13.75
N LYS A 132 -2.38 4.13 14.40
CA LYS A 132 -1.94 3.64 15.71
C LYS A 132 -3.09 3.67 16.73
N LYS A 133 -4.07 4.55 16.53
CA LYS A 133 -5.22 4.70 17.44
C LYS A 133 -6.43 3.97 16.85
N PRO A 134 -6.83 2.82 17.42
CA PRO A 134 -7.99 2.09 16.93
C PRO A 134 -9.24 2.99 16.93
N GLY A 135 -10.02 2.88 15.86
CA GLY A 135 -11.26 3.66 15.70
C GLY A 135 -11.08 5.07 15.14
N GLN A 136 -9.85 5.54 14.97
CA GLN A 136 -9.60 6.89 14.46
C GLN A 136 -9.82 7.01 12.95
N ALA A 137 -9.35 6.03 12.20
CA ALA A 137 -9.37 6.08 10.74
C ALA A 137 -10.75 5.81 10.19
N TYR A 138 -11.10 6.50 9.12
CA TYR A 138 -12.20 6.09 8.27
C TYR A 138 -11.93 6.53 6.83
N LEU A 139 -12.51 5.81 5.88
CA LEU A 139 -12.29 6.07 4.47
C LEU A 139 -13.64 6.09 3.75
N ASN A 140 -13.92 7.21 3.11
CA ASN A 140 -15.13 7.40 2.31
C ASN A 140 -14.78 7.50 0.83
N ARG A 141 -15.80 7.71 0.01
CA ARG A 141 -15.65 7.80 -1.45
C ARG A 141 -14.72 8.95 -1.86
N ASP A 142 -14.78 10.09 -1.16
CA ASP A 142 -13.92 11.23 -1.45
C ASP A 142 -12.47 10.94 -1.09
N GLY A 143 -12.23 10.23 0.01
CA GLY A 143 -10.89 9.80 0.39
C GLY A 143 -10.28 8.85 -0.63
N ILE A 144 -11.06 7.90 -1.14
CA ILE A 144 -10.62 6.97 -2.19
C ILE A 144 -10.24 7.75 -3.45
N ARG A 145 -11.08 8.71 -3.86
CA ARG A 145 -10.79 9.55 -5.02
C ARG A 145 -9.52 10.38 -4.82
N LYS A 146 -9.32 10.91 -3.62
CA LYS A 146 -8.12 11.68 -3.29
C LYS A 146 -6.86 10.83 -3.43
N ILE A 147 -6.85 9.64 -2.87
CA ILE A 147 -5.69 8.73 -2.99
C ILE A 147 -5.41 8.44 -4.46
N LYS A 148 -6.42 8.06 -5.21
CA LYS A 148 -6.30 7.75 -6.63
C LYS A 148 -5.78 8.97 -7.42
N SER A 149 -6.31 10.14 -7.16
CA SER A 149 -5.92 11.38 -7.85
C SER A 149 -4.46 11.75 -7.56
N VAL A 150 -4.04 11.73 -6.32
CA VAL A 150 -2.67 12.07 -5.91
C VAL A 150 -1.67 11.13 -6.59
N LEU A 151 -1.92 9.82 -6.53
CA LEU A 151 -1.01 8.85 -7.12
C LEU A 151 -1.00 8.94 -8.64
N THR A 152 -2.17 9.09 -9.27
CA THR A 152 -2.29 9.22 -10.72
C THR A 152 -1.56 10.45 -11.23
N ASN A 153 -1.73 11.58 -10.57
CA ASN A 153 -1.09 12.83 -10.97
C ASN A 153 0.43 12.73 -10.88
N GLN A 154 0.95 12.05 -9.86
CA GLN A 154 2.38 11.86 -9.71
C GLN A 154 2.95 10.89 -10.75
N ILE A 155 2.26 9.79 -11.01
CA ILE A 155 2.73 8.75 -11.93
C ILE A 155 2.70 9.26 -13.39
N PHE A 156 1.64 9.95 -13.77
CA PHE A 156 1.39 10.35 -15.15
C PHE A 156 1.71 11.82 -15.44
N GLN A 157 2.52 12.43 -14.63
CA GLN A 157 2.90 13.84 -14.88
C GLN A 157 3.82 14.00 -16.09
#